data_6fc246424a3355a2880fd8bfbbd29c6f
#
_entry.id   6fc246424a3355a2880fd8bfbbd29c6f
#
_cell.length_a   1.000
_cell.length_b   1.000
_cell.length_c   1.000
_cell.angle_alpha   90.00
_cell.angle_beta   90.00
_cell.angle_gamma   90.00
#
_symmetry.space_group_name_H-M   'P 1'
#
loop_
_entity.id
_entity.type
_entity.pdbx_description
1 polymer ?
#
loop_
_entity_poly.entity_id
_entity_poly.type
_entity_poly.pdbx_seq_one_letter_code
_entity_poly.pdbx_strand_id
1 'polypeptide(L)'
;MWFNVSEYQNQVTKEIEHKLSNVNKLYLEVVGNCIDQSDFSRIIPGFPADMWKRIFANFKYDLEVFFCVRAEDILDEDKEWEWWREFKDFLTIYLKKIENQYGTKPHIVINGIDVENMYDLVFWFETYFQKQGYRVWEKYKNRAYETSMSRLLSEDWFGNDDHIPTSKKLILVCGLTPESGKLTTAAAQIYQDKEIWIESNYAKLDPIPDYNEDKNSARNIAAQALDLCALHQYGLDDIIENRNVLEKSEEKLKFLRKFYEFLRVKAPDKIEDFTVWKIEFDSENYVNVLKVLQEEIERTDSPIIQKKFIELKDKI
;
A
#
# COMPACT_ATOMS: atom_id res chain seq x y z
N MET A 1 -13.48 11.40 21.75
CA MET A 1 -14.53 11.91 20.79
C MET A 1 -14.79 10.80 19.77
N TRP A 2 -16.06 10.46 19.51
CA TRP A 2 -16.36 9.43 18.52
C TRP A 2 -15.92 9.88 17.14
N PHE A 3 -15.30 8.98 16.37
CA PHE A 3 -14.85 9.25 15.00
C PHE A 3 -16.02 9.69 14.10
N ASN A 4 -15.89 10.86 13.47
CA ASN A 4 -16.93 11.40 12.58
C ASN A 4 -16.77 10.84 11.17
N VAL A 5 -17.43 9.71 10.91
CA VAL A 5 -17.39 8.99 9.63
C VAL A 5 -17.75 9.87 8.43
N SER A 6 -18.84 10.64 8.56
CA SER A 6 -19.33 11.46 7.43
C SER A 6 -18.39 12.62 7.12
N GLU A 7 -17.82 13.23 8.13
CA GLU A 7 -16.84 14.32 7.95
C GLU A 7 -15.57 13.81 7.30
N TYR A 8 -15.01 12.72 7.83
CA TYR A 8 -13.82 12.09 7.26
C TYR A 8 -14.03 11.70 5.79
N GLN A 9 -15.14 11.00 5.48
CA GLN A 9 -15.49 10.62 4.12
C GLN A 9 -15.58 11.84 3.19
N ASN A 10 -16.23 12.90 3.63
CA ASN A 10 -16.38 14.13 2.84
C ASN A 10 -15.04 14.84 2.59
N GLN A 11 -14.18 14.92 3.61
CA GLN A 11 -12.88 15.57 3.49
C GLN A 11 -11.96 14.79 2.55
N VAL A 12 -11.88 13.46 2.72
CA VAL A 12 -11.09 12.60 1.84
C VAL A 12 -11.57 12.70 0.39
N THR A 13 -12.89 12.65 0.17
CA THR A 13 -13.46 12.75 -1.18
C THR A 13 -13.09 14.09 -1.83
N LYS A 14 -13.27 15.21 -1.13
CA LYS A 14 -12.91 16.56 -1.64
C LYS A 14 -11.42 16.67 -1.96
N GLU A 15 -10.56 16.10 -1.12
CA GLU A 15 -9.13 16.17 -1.36
C GLU A 15 -8.70 15.33 -2.57
N ILE A 16 -9.31 14.15 -2.77
CA ILE A 16 -9.11 13.37 -3.99
C ILE A 16 -9.57 14.15 -5.22
N GLU A 17 -10.75 14.75 -5.18
CA GLU A 17 -11.28 15.60 -6.27
C GLU A 17 -10.36 16.78 -6.57
N HIS A 18 -9.85 17.45 -5.53
CA HIS A 18 -8.91 18.56 -5.66
C HIS A 18 -7.61 18.11 -6.36
N LYS A 19 -7.03 16.98 -5.93
CA LYS A 19 -5.82 16.42 -6.56
C LYS A 19 -6.08 16.02 -8.02
N LEU A 20 -7.24 15.42 -8.31
CA LEU A 20 -7.66 15.04 -9.67
C LEU A 20 -7.90 16.24 -10.59
N SER A 21 -8.29 17.40 -10.05
CA SER A 21 -8.53 18.60 -10.87
C SER A 21 -7.26 19.18 -11.48
N ASN A 22 -6.10 18.84 -10.93
CA ASN A 22 -4.81 19.40 -11.31
C ASN A 22 -3.98 18.48 -12.21
N VAL A 23 -4.46 17.25 -12.50
CA VAL A 23 -3.73 16.26 -13.29
C VAL A 23 -4.64 15.46 -14.20
N ASN A 24 -4.05 14.79 -15.19
CA ASN A 24 -4.79 13.85 -16.06
C ASN A 24 -5.04 12.52 -15.33
N LYS A 25 -4.10 12.08 -14.47
CA LYS A 25 -4.20 10.84 -13.69
C LYS A 25 -3.67 11.03 -12.27
N LEU A 26 -4.33 10.40 -11.31
CA LEU A 26 -3.89 10.30 -9.92
C LEU A 26 -3.69 8.83 -9.54
N TYR A 27 -2.46 8.45 -9.23
CA TYR A 27 -2.13 7.15 -8.64
C TYR A 27 -2.25 7.27 -7.12
N LEU A 28 -3.33 6.72 -6.58
CA LEU A 28 -3.65 6.77 -5.16
C LEU A 28 -3.27 5.45 -4.48
N GLU A 29 -2.15 5.46 -3.76
CA GLU A 29 -1.76 4.33 -2.92
C GLU A 29 -2.72 4.20 -1.74
N VAL A 30 -3.33 3.04 -1.61
CA VAL A 30 -4.25 2.72 -0.50
C VAL A 30 -3.51 1.86 0.51
N VAL A 31 -3.47 2.33 1.76
CA VAL A 31 -2.82 1.62 2.87
C VAL A 31 -3.74 0.55 3.43
N GLY A 32 -3.13 -0.53 3.91
CA GLY A 32 -3.86 -1.68 4.43
C GLY A 32 -4.57 -2.48 3.35
N ASN A 33 -5.53 -3.25 3.78
CA ASN A 33 -6.38 -4.04 2.90
C ASN A 33 -7.37 -3.12 2.14
N CYS A 34 -7.40 -3.17 0.81
CA CYS A 34 -8.25 -2.28 0.02
C CYS A 34 -9.75 -2.61 0.08
N ILE A 35 -10.14 -3.70 0.75
CA ILE A 35 -11.53 -4.13 0.91
C ILE A 35 -12.02 -3.89 2.33
N ASP A 36 -11.25 -4.34 3.32
CA ASP A 36 -11.60 -4.37 4.72
C ASP A 36 -10.59 -3.57 5.55
N GLN A 37 -11.08 -2.65 6.36
CA GLN A 37 -10.29 -1.78 7.23
C GLN A 37 -10.49 -2.13 8.70
N SER A 38 -10.70 -3.40 9.02
CA SER A 38 -10.92 -3.88 10.39
C SER A 38 -9.76 -3.53 11.32
N ASP A 39 -8.52 -3.54 10.84
CA ASP A 39 -7.35 -3.16 11.63
C ASP A 39 -7.40 -1.70 12.08
N PHE A 40 -7.79 -0.78 11.18
CA PHE A 40 -8.03 0.61 11.55
C PHE A 40 -9.20 0.75 12.53
N SER A 41 -10.25 -0.05 12.37
CA SER A 41 -11.42 -0.05 13.27
C SER A 41 -11.05 -0.46 14.70
N ARG A 42 -10.03 -1.30 14.87
CA ARG A 42 -9.51 -1.71 16.20
C ARG A 42 -8.79 -0.55 16.90
N ILE A 43 -8.05 0.26 16.17
CA ILE A 43 -7.23 1.35 16.71
C ILE A 43 -8.04 2.65 16.82
N ILE A 44 -8.91 2.94 15.87
CA ILE A 44 -9.70 4.16 15.79
C ILE A 44 -11.16 3.83 16.09
N PRO A 45 -11.67 4.12 17.30
CA PRO A 45 -13.05 3.82 17.67
C PRO A 45 -14.06 4.52 16.76
N GLY A 46 -14.92 3.72 16.12
CA GLY A 46 -15.94 4.23 15.21
C GLY A 46 -15.48 4.36 13.75
N PHE A 47 -14.24 4.02 13.42
CA PHE A 47 -13.80 3.89 12.04
C PHE A 47 -14.43 2.63 11.42
N PRO A 48 -15.23 2.73 10.36
CA PRO A 48 -15.91 1.56 9.80
C PRO A 48 -14.97 0.76 8.91
N ALA A 49 -15.05 -0.57 9.00
CA ALA A 49 -14.26 -1.49 8.19
C ALA A 49 -14.50 -1.34 6.67
N ASP A 50 -15.65 -0.80 6.26
CA ASP A 50 -15.99 -0.55 4.85
C ASP A 50 -15.68 0.90 4.39
N MET A 51 -14.79 1.62 5.09
CA MET A 51 -14.51 3.04 4.80
C MET A 51 -14.09 3.29 3.36
N TRP A 52 -13.19 2.47 2.81
CA TRP A 52 -12.75 2.64 1.43
C TRP A 52 -13.89 2.44 0.43
N LYS A 53 -14.76 1.48 0.66
CA LYS A 53 -15.96 1.28 -0.15
C LYS A 53 -16.84 2.53 -0.16
N ARG A 54 -17.01 3.18 0.99
CA ARG A 54 -17.82 4.41 1.11
C ARG A 54 -17.19 5.59 0.36
N ILE A 55 -15.87 5.79 0.51
CA ILE A 55 -15.15 6.87 -0.16
C ILE A 55 -15.20 6.66 -1.68
N PHE A 56 -14.82 5.48 -2.15
CA PHE A 56 -14.68 5.22 -3.57
C PHE A 56 -16.00 4.99 -4.31
N ALA A 57 -17.11 4.84 -3.60
CA ALA A 57 -18.44 4.83 -4.23
C ALA A 57 -18.72 6.07 -5.09
N ASN A 58 -18.14 7.22 -4.70
CA ASN A 58 -18.26 8.48 -5.43
C ASN A 58 -17.48 8.48 -6.77
N PHE A 59 -16.48 7.60 -6.91
CA PHE A 59 -15.59 7.50 -8.08
C PHE A 59 -15.83 6.24 -8.91
N LYS A 60 -16.86 5.46 -8.62
CA LYS A 60 -17.10 4.12 -9.18
C LYS A 60 -16.95 4.01 -10.70
N TYR A 61 -17.32 5.05 -11.46
CA TYR A 61 -17.26 5.03 -12.92
C TYR A 61 -15.98 5.64 -13.49
N ASP A 62 -15.14 6.22 -12.66
CA ASP A 62 -13.90 6.90 -13.07
C ASP A 62 -12.64 6.40 -12.32
N LEU A 63 -12.68 5.16 -11.87
CA LEU A 63 -11.52 4.51 -11.22
C LEU A 63 -11.14 3.20 -11.90
N GLU A 64 -9.86 2.89 -11.84
CA GLU A 64 -9.26 1.58 -12.10
C GLU A 64 -8.47 1.14 -10.87
N VAL A 65 -8.21 -0.16 -10.76
CA VAL A 65 -7.49 -0.73 -9.61
C VAL A 65 -6.26 -1.47 -10.10
N PHE A 66 -5.10 -1.12 -9.56
CA PHE A 66 -3.86 -1.88 -9.64
C PHE A 66 -3.70 -2.67 -8.35
N PHE A 67 -3.66 -3.97 -8.47
CA PHE A 67 -3.47 -4.86 -7.35
C PHE A 67 -2.05 -5.43 -7.38
N CYS A 68 -1.21 -4.91 -6.50
CA CYS A 68 0.20 -5.24 -6.41
C CYS A 68 0.43 -6.53 -5.61
N VAL A 69 1.22 -7.43 -6.18
CA VAL A 69 1.63 -8.71 -5.60
C VAL A 69 3.15 -8.77 -5.64
N ARG A 70 3.81 -9.26 -4.60
CA ARG A 70 5.25 -9.55 -4.66
C ARG A 70 5.49 -10.87 -5.40
N ALA A 71 6.47 -10.90 -6.26
CA ALA A 71 6.88 -12.13 -6.90
C ALA A 71 7.32 -13.21 -5.88
N GLU A 72 7.92 -12.78 -4.78
CA GLU A 72 8.31 -13.66 -3.67
C GLU A 72 7.11 -14.33 -2.98
N ASP A 73 5.94 -13.68 -2.93
CA ASP A 73 4.71 -14.28 -2.37
C ASP A 73 4.13 -15.38 -3.27
N ILE A 74 4.46 -15.35 -4.57
CA ILE A 74 4.05 -16.39 -5.52
C ILE A 74 4.91 -17.65 -5.36
N LEU A 75 6.19 -17.49 -4.95
CA LEU A 75 7.16 -18.57 -4.79
C LEU A 75 6.93 -19.41 -3.54
N ASP A 76 6.27 -18.85 -2.55
CA ASP A 76 6.16 -19.48 -1.24
C ASP A 76 5.00 -20.46 -1.22
N GLU A 77 5.26 -21.69 -1.67
CA GLU A 77 4.27 -22.80 -1.67
C GLU A 77 3.86 -23.18 -0.23
N ASP A 78 4.69 -22.83 0.77
CA ASP A 78 4.44 -23.14 2.18
C ASP A 78 3.64 -22.03 2.89
N LYS A 79 3.41 -20.87 2.27
CA LYS A 79 2.58 -19.81 2.83
C LYS A 79 1.10 -20.15 2.74
N GLU A 80 0.56 -20.48 3.87
CA GLU A 80 -0.87 -20.65 4.04
C GLU A 80 -1.55 -19.29 4.23
N TRP A 81 -2.37 -18.92 3.25
CA TRP A 81 -3.17 -17.70 3.27
C TRP A 81 -4.61 -18.04 3.68
N GLU A 82 -5.11 -17.34 4.69
CA GLU A 82 -6.49 -17.52 5.20
C GLU A 82 -7.02 -18.97 5.16
N TRP A 83 -6.88 -19.71 6.21
CA TRP A 83 -7.53 -21.04 6.35
C TRP A 83 -7.07 -22.10 5.34
N TRP A 84 -5.76 -22.30 5.14
CA TRP A 84 -5.20 -23.45 4.41
C TRP A 84 -5.45 -23.44 2.90
N ARG A 85 -5.52 -22.26 2.29
CA ARG A 85 -5.68 -22.16 0.84
C ARG A 85 -4.36 -21.82 0.17
N GLU A 86 -4.13 -22.37 -1.01
CA GLU A 86 -3.04 -21.92 -1.86
C GLU A 86 -3.20 -20.43 -2.19
N PHE A 87 -2.10 -19.70 -2.26
CA PHE A 87 -2.08 -18.25 -2.51
C PHE A 87 -2.93 -17.83 -3.72
N LYS A 88 -2.86 -18.59 -4.82
CA LYS A 88 -3.66 -18.33 -6.04
C LYS A 88 -5.16 -18.41 -5.79
N ASP A 89 -5.62 -19.35 -4.97
CA ASP A 89 -7.05 -19.53 -4.66
C ASP A 89 -7.55 -18.42 -3.75
N PHE A 90 -6.77 -18.08 -2.74
CA PHE A 90 -7.02 -16.91 -1.90
C PHE A 90 -7.10 -15.65 -2.75
N LEU A 91 -6.10 -15.41 -3.60
CA LEU A 91 -6.05 -14.22 -4.47
C LEU A 91 -7.23 -14.18 -5.44
N THR A 92 -7.65 -15.32 -6.00
CA THR A 92 -8.84 -15.39 -6.87
C THR A 92 -10.10 -14.89 -6.15
N ILE A 93 -10.30 -15.31 -4.90
CA ILE A 93 -11.44 -14.88 -4.09
C ILE A 93 -11.31 -13.38 -3.77
N TYR A 94 -10.12 -12.94 -3.43
CA TYR A 94 -9.85 -11.55 -3.07
C TYR A 94 -10.07 -10.59 -4.25
N LEU A 95 -9.56 -10.94 -5.43
CA LEU A 95 -9.77 -10.15 -6.66
C LEU A 95 -11.26 -10.04 -7.03
N LYS A 96 -12.04 -11.11 -6.83
CA LYS A 96 -13.50 -11.05 -7.00
C LYS A 96 -14.19 -10.12 -6.00
N LYS A 97 -13.71 -10.07 -4.75
CA LYS A 97 -14.22 -9.10 -3.78
C LYS A 97 -13.92 -7.65 -4.23
N ILE A 98 -12.72 -7.38 -4.76
CA ILE A 98 -12.37 -6.09 -5.36
C ILE A 98 -13.29 -5.75 -6.53
N GLU A 99 -13.47 -6.66 -7.47
CA GLU A 99 -14.35 -6.48 -8.63
C GLU A 99 -15.77 -6.13 -8.21
N ASN A 100 -16.31 -6.86 -7.22
CA ASN A 100 -17.65 -6.61 -6.69
C ASN A 100 -17.76 -5.25 -5.98
N GLN A 101 -16.71 -4.84 -5.25
CA GLN A 101 -16.72 -3.60 -4.48
C GLN A 101 -16.60 -2.38 -5.39
N TYR A 102 -15.69 -2.41 -6.34
CA TYR A 102 -15.35 -1.25 -7.17
C TYR A 102 -15.99 -1.28 -8.56
N GLY A 103 -16.60 -2.40 -8.96
CA GLY A 103 -17.27 -2.55 -10.25
C GLY A 103 -16.33 -2.61 -11.45
N THR A 104 -15.03 -2.89 -11.21
CA THR A 104 -14.02 -3.03 -12.26
C THR A 104 -13.10 -4.20 -11.95
N LYS A 105 -12.66 -4.92 -12.97
CA LYS A 105 -11.63 -5.95 -12.82
C LYS A 105 -10.29 -5.27 -12.52
N PRO A 106 -9.60 -5.63 -11.42
CA PRO A 106 -8.29 -5.07 -11.15
C PRO A 106 -7.24 -5.58 -12.16
N HIS A 107 -6.25 -4.73 -12.42
CA HIS A 107 -5.00 -5.13 -13.05
C HIS A 107 -4.11 -5.76 -11.97
N ILE A 108 -3.61 -6.96 -12.20
CA ILE A 108 -2.64 -7.60 -11.30
C ILE A 108 -1.25 -7.09 -11.71
N VAL A 109 -0.49 -6.59 -10.74
CA VAL A 109 0.88 -6.10 -10.97
C VAL A 109 1.84 -6.91 -10.12
N ILE A 110 2.66 -7.74 -10.77
CA ILE A 110 3.66 -8.57 -10.09
C ILE A 110 4.93 -7.73 -9.95
N ASN A 111 5.33 -7.46 -8.71
CA ASN A 111 6.50 -6.64 -8.40
C ASN A 111 7.68 -7.47 -7.92
N GLY A 112 8.89 -7.05 -8.29
CA GLY A 112 10.13 -7.63 -7.79
C GLY A 112 10.52 -8.92 -8.47
N ILE A 113 10.15 -9.11 -9.73
CA ILE A 113 10.50 -10.31 -10.51
C ILE A 113 12.01 -10.37 -10.71
N ASP A 114 12.61 -11.44 -10.20
CA ASP A 114 14.00 -11.82 -10.52
C ASP A 114 13.98 -12.83 -11.65
N VAL A 115 14.27 -12.35 -12.86
CA VAL A 115 14.15 -13.16 -14.11
C VAL A 115 14.93 -14.47 -14.06
N GLU A 116 16.10 -14.48 -13.39
CA GLU A 116 16.96 -15.66 -13.33
C GLU A 116 16.33 -16.81 -12.51
N ASN A 117 15.50 -16.47 -11.51
CA ASN A 117 15.04 -17.45 -10.53
C ASN A 117 13.51 -17.65 -10.52
N MET A 118 12.74 -16.77 -11.15
CA MET A 118 11.28 -16.70 -10.96
C MET A 118 10.47 -16.83 -12.25
N TYR A 119 11.11 -16.86 -13.41
CA TYR A 119 10.43 -16.73 -14.71
C TYR A 119 9.33 -17.77 -14.92
N ASP A 120 9.62 -19.04 -14.71
CA ASP A 120 8.64 -20.12 -14.95
C ASP A 120 7.42 -19.99 -14.07
N LEU A 121 7.61 -19.60 -12.79
CA LEU A 121 6.54 -19.49 -11.83
C LEU A 121 5.65 -18.27 -12.08
N VAL A 122 6.27 -17.14 -12.42
CA VAL A 122 5.55 -15.92 -12.83
C VAL A 122 4.71 -16.22 -14.08
N PHE A 123 5.27 -16.91 -15.07
CA PHE A 123 4.55 -17.32 -16.29
C PHE A 123 3.33 -18.20 -16.00
N TRP A 124 3.45 -19.17 -15.07
CA TRP A 124 2.31 -20.00 -14.66
C TRP A 124 1.23 -19.19 -13.92
N PHE A 125 1.64 -18.32 -13.02
CA PHE A 125 0.74 -17.43 -12.30
C PHE A 125 -0.01 -16.49 -13.25
N GLU A 126 0.70 -15.84 -14.15
CA GLU A 126 0.14 -14.97 -15.18
C GLU A 126 -0.87 -15.72 -16.04
N THR A 127 -0.47 -16.87 -16.58
CA THR A 127 -1.33 -17.71 -17.43
C THR A 127 -2.62 -18.11 -16.70
N TYR A 128 -2.54 -18.42 -15.41
CA TYR A 128 -3.70 -18.78 -14.59
C TYR A 128 -4.70 -17.63 -14.49
N PHE A 129 -4.25 -16.42 -14.20
CA PHE A 129 -5.13 -15.27 -14.04
C PHE A 129 -5.62 -14.70 -15.37
N GLN A 130 -4.80 -14.73 -16.40
CA GLN A 130 -5.23 -14.35 -17.76
C GLN A 130 -6.36 -15.24 -18.29
N LYS A 131 -6.34 -16.55 -18.03
CA LYS A 131 -7.45 -17.46 -18.35
C LYS A 131 -8.76 -17.09 -17.64
N GLN A 132 -8.69 -16.40 -16.50
CA GLN A 132 -9.86 -15.88 -15.80
C GLN A 132 -10.26 -14.47 -16.27
N GLY A 133 -9.54 -13.91 -17.27
CA GLY A 133 -9.81 -12.61 -17.87
C GLY A 133 -9.27 -11.43 -17.07
N TYR A 134 -8.31 -11.64 -16.18
CA TYR A 134 -7.52 -10.57 -15.56
C TYR A 134 -6.38 -10.15 -16.49
N ARG A 135 -5.97 -8.89 -16.38
CA ARG A 135 -4.75 -8.39 -17.01
C ARG A 135 -3.64 -8.48 -15.98
N VAL A 136 -2.51 -9.06 -16.36
CA VAL A 136 -1.33 -9.24 -15.50
C VAL A 136 -0.17 -8.47 -16.11
N TRP A 137 0.62 -7.80 -15.28
CA TRP A 137 1.70 -6.90 -15.65
C TRP A 137 2.91 -7.19 -14.82
N GLU A 138 4.08 -7.14 -15.43
CA GLU A 138 5.35 -7.48 -14.81
C GLU A 138 6.15 -6.23 -14.44
N LYS A 139 6.73 -6.24 -13.24
CA LYS A 139 7.69 -5.25 -12.73
C LYS A 139 8.90 -5.96 -12.16
N TYR A 140 10.04 -5.63 -12.69
CA TYR A 140 11.27 -6.36 -12.39
C TYR A 140 11.95 -5.87 -11.10
N LYS A 141 12.74 -6.78 -10.48
CA LYS A 141 13.49 -6.47 -9.26
C LYS A 141 14.54 -5.40 -9.54
N ASN A 142 14.38 -4.25 -8.93
CA ASN A 142 15.24 -3.10 -9.12
C ASN A 142 16.29 -2.99 -8.02
N ARG A 143 17.51 -3.45 -8.31
CA ARG A 143 18.64 -3.34 -7.36
C ARG A 143 19.21 -1.92 -7.25
N ALA A 144 18.81 -0.99 -8.12
CA ALA A 144 19.25 0.41 -8.10
C ALA A 144 18.36 1.33 -7.28
N TYR A 145 17.24 0.83 -6.74
CA TYR A 145 16.30 1.61 -5.92
C TYR A 145 17.00 2.35 -4.77
N GLU A 146 17.97 1.72 -4.13
CA GLU A 146 18.71 2.27 -2.99
C GLU A 146 19.92 3.13 -3.41
N THR A 147 20.44 2.97 -4.63
CA THR A 147 21.77 3.48 -4.97
C THR A 147 21.79 4.63 -5.98
N SER A 148 20.89 4.66 -6.95
CA SER A 148 20.93 5.67 -8.03
C SER A 148 19.56 5.97 -8.63
N MET A 149 19.03 7.17 -8.35
CA MET A 149 17.79 7.65 -8.93
C MET A 149 17.86 7.79 -10.46
N SER A 150 18.96 8.27 -10.99
CA SER A 150 19.13 8.43 -12.45
C SER A 150 19.09 7.09 -13.19
N ARG A 151 19.58 6.04 -12.56
CA ARG A 151 19.51 4.69 -13.11
C ARG A 151 18.08 4.11 -12.98
N LEU A 152 17.42 4.36 -11.86
CA LEU A 152 16.04 3.94 -11.65
C LEU A 152 15.09 4.57 -12.69
N LEU A 153 15.31 5.84 -12.99
CA LEU A 153 14.55 6.63 -13.95
C LEU A 153 15.18 6.57 -15.35
N SER A 154 15.48 5.39 -15.82
CA SER A 154 16.06 5.13 -17.14
C SER A 154 15.28 4.04 -17.87
N GLU A 155 15.57 3.91 -19.18
CA GLU A 155 15.00 2.86 -20.01
C GLU A 155 15.37 1.45 -19.52
N ASP A 156 16.51 1.30 -18.84
CA ASP A 156 16.97 0.01 -18.30
C ASP A 156 16.15 -0.47 -17.09
N TRP A 157 15.36 0.42 -16.45
CA TRP A 157 14.58 0.10 -15.24
C TRP A 157 13.11 0.44 -15.40
N PHE A 158 12.65 1.64 -15.00
CA PHE A 158 11.24 2.00 -15.16
C PHE A 158 10.79 2.01 -16.62
N GLY A 159 11.69 2.26 -17.56
CA GLY A 159 11.40 2.13 -18.97
C GLY A 159 11.24 0.69 -19.45
N ASN A 160 11.86 -0.28 -18.77
CA ASN A 160 11.73 -1.70 -19.08
C ASN A 160 10.53 -2.39 -18.41
N ASP A 161 9.95 -1.74 -17.40
CA ASP A 161 8.71 -2.22 -16.77
C ASP A 161 7.52 -2.07 -17.73
N ASP A 162 6.55 -2.95 -17.61
CA ASP A 162 5.30 -2.81 -18.36
C ASP A 162 4.61 -1.46 -18.10
N HIS A 163 4.26 -0.75 -19.18
CA HIS A 163 3.35 0.39 -19.09
C HIS A 163 1.91 -0.11 -19.07
N ILE A 164 1.23 0.11 -17.96
CA ILE A 164 -0.16 -0.34 -17.77
C ILE A 164 -1.10 0.70 -18.39
N PRO A 165 -1.77 0.39 -19.52
CA PRO A 165 -2.68 1.34 -20.14
C PRO A 165 -3.93 1.52 -19.27
N THR A 166 -4.21 2.76 -18.90
CA THR A 166 -5.36 3.16 -18.09
C THR A 166 -6.24 4.14 -18.84
N SER A 167 -7.54 4.01 -18.68
CA SER A 167 -8.55 4.89 -19.30
C SER A 167 -9.17 5.86 -18.30
N LYS A 168 -8.97 5.62 -17.01
CA LYS A 168 -9.58 6.39 -15.92
C LYS A 168 -8.59 7.37 -15.31
N LYS A 169 -9.15 8.39 -14.64
CA LYS A 169 -8.34 9.41 -13.99
C LYS A 169 -7.84 8.99 -12.60
N LEU A 170 -8.64 8.22 -11.87
CA LEU A 170 -8.26 7.73 -10.54
C LEU A 170 -7.79 6.27 -10.63
N ILE A 171 -6.55 6.02 -10.29
CA ILE A 171 -5.97 4.68 -10.23
C ILE A 171 -5.67 4.34 -8.76
N LEU A 172 -6.43 3.40 -8.20
CA LEU A 172 -6.15 2.88 -6.86
C LEU A 172 -5.01 1.89 -6.95
N VAL A 173 -3.94 2.14 -6.21
CA VAL A 173 -2.80 1.23 -6.13
C VAL A 173 -2.83 0.57 -4.76
N CYS A 174 -3.19 -0.71 -4.73
CA CYS A 174 -3.36 -1.49 -3.50
C CYS A 174 -2.65 -2.84 -3.59
N GLY A 175 -2.60 -3.57 -2.48
CA GLY A 175 -1.99 -4.89 -2.39
C GLY A 175 -2.34 -5.51 -1.05
N LEU A 176 -2.10 -6.81 -0.89
CA LEU A 176 -2.37 -7.52 0.37
C LEU A 176 -1.40 -7.11 1.47
N THR A 177 -0.13 -7.01 1.10
CA THR A 177 0.96 -6.88 2.06
C THR A 177 1.62 -5.50 2.02
N PRO A 178 2.20 -5.06 3.15
CA PRO A 178 3.25 -4.06 3.10
C PRO A 178 4.35 -4.52 2.13
N GLU A 179 5.01 -3.58 1.48
CA GLU A 179 6.11 -3.87 0.53
C GLU A 179 5.72 -4.60 -0.77
N SER A 180 4.42 -4.74 -1.07
CA SER A 180 3.96 -5.30 -2.34
C SER A 180 4.32 -4.46 -3.59
N GLY A 181 5.11 -3.39 -3.44
CA GLY A 181 5.58 -2.55 -4.55
C GLY A 181 4.60 -1.46 -4.99
N LYS A 182 3.63 -1.07 -4.16
CA LYS A 182 2.63 -0.04 -4.48
C LYS A 182 3.26 1.28 -4.91
N LEU A 183 4.17 1.82 -4.10
CA LEU A 183 4.86 3.08 -4.41
C LEU A 183 5.70 2.99 -5.69
N THR A 184 6.46 1.91 -5.87
CA THR A 184 7.30 1.71 -7.07
C THR A 184 6.44 1.54 -8.31
N THR A 185 5.31 0.84 -8.23
CA THR A 185 4.34 0.74 -9.32
C THR A 185 3.80 2.10 -9.72
N ALA A 186 3.35 2.91 -8.76
CA ALA A 186 2.86 4.26 -9.03
C ALA A 186 3.96 5.14 -9.65
N ALA A 187 5.17 5.11 -9.11
CA ALA A 187 6.30 5.89 -9.61
C ALA A 187 6.71 5.48 -11.05
N ALA A 188 6.76 4.19 -11.35
CA ALA A 188 7.05 3.70 -12.69
C ALA A 188 5.99 4.16 -13.70
N GLN A 189 4.71 4.10 -13.33
CA GLN A 189 3.63 4.56 -14.19
C GLN A 189 3.68 6.08 -14.43
N ILE A 190 3.96 6.87 -13.39
CA ILE A 190 4.12 8.34 -13.53
C ILE A 190 5.32 8.66 -14.43
N TYR A 191 6.42 7.92 -14.30
CA TYR A 191 7.57 8.05 -15.19
C TYR A 191 7.16 7.79 -16.64
N GLN A 192 6.50 6.67 -16.90
CA GLN A 192 6.06 6.27 -18.24
C GLN A 192 4.97 7.18 -18.82
N ASP A 193 4.02 7.64 -18.00
CA ASP A 193 3.02 8.63 -18.38
C ASP A 193 3.68 9.93 -18.87
N LYS A 194 4.75 10.39 -18.17
CA LYS A 194 5.49 11.57 -18.56
C LYS A 194 6.16 11.43 -19.91
N GLU A 195 6.70 10.27 -20.25
CA GLU A 195 7.33 10.01 -21.55
C GLU A 195 6.32 10.13 -22.72
N ILE A 196 5.04 9.94 -22.45
CA ILE A 196 3.93 10.08 -23.40
C ILE A 196 3.09 11.34 -23.16
N TRP A 197 3.62 12.34 -22.45
CA TRP A 197 3.01 13.65 -22.19
C TRP A 197 1.70 13.62 -21.41
N ILE A 198 1.51 12.64 -20.54
CA ILE A 198 0.40 12.58 -19.59
C ILE A 198 0.86 13.14 -18.25
N GLU A 199 0.18 14.18 -17.78
CA GLU A 199 0.39 14.72 -16.44
C GLU A 199 -0.26 13.80 -15.41
N SER A 200 0.55 13.17 -14.59
CA SER A 200 0.09 12.28 -13.53
C SER A 200 0.79 12.60 -12.20
N ASN A 201 0.15 12.24 -11.10
CA ASN A 201 0.67 12.50 -9.76
C ASN A 201 0.42 11.32 -8.83
N TYR A 202 1.12 11.31 -7.70
CA TYR A 202 1.00 10.34 -6.62
C TYR A 202 0.35 10.95 -5.40
N ALA A 203 -0.48 10.18 -4.73
CA ALA A 203 -0.95 10.46 -3.38
C ALA A 203 -1.11 9.15 -2.60
N LYS A 204 -1.18 9.26 -1.27
CA LYS A 204 -1.36 8.15 -0.36
C LYS A 204 -2.64 8.35 0.44
N LEU A 205 -3.49 7.35 0.51
CA LEU A 205 -4.64 7.31 1.42
C LEU A 205 -4.24 6.50 2.65
N ASP A 206 -3.89 7.22 3.70
CA ASP A 206 -3.40 6.69 4.96
C ASP A 206 -4.03 7.47 6.12
N PRO A 207 -4.95 6.87 6.89
CA PRO A 207 -5.58 7.55 8.02
C PRO A 207 -4.61 7.93 9.14
N ILE A 208 -3.54 7.14 9.30
CA ILE A 208 -2.52 7.33 10.34
C ILE A 208 -1.15 7.28 9.65
N PRO A 209 -0.78 8.32 8.89
CA PRO A 209 0.52 8.33 8.22
C PRO A 209 1.65 8.45 9.24
N ASP A 210 2.78 7.81 8.91
CA ASP A 210 4.03 8.06 9.63
C ASP A 210 4.37 9.54 9.58
N TYR A 211 4.81 10.09 10.70
CA TYR A 211 5.28 11.48 10.79
C TYR A 211 6.78 11.51 10.98
N ASN A 212 7.44 12.50 10.38
CA ASN A 212 8.83 12.86 10.71
C ASN A 212 8.90 13.58 12.06
N GLU A 213 8.24 13.02 13.06
CA GLU A 213 8.20 13.50 14.44
C GLU A 213 8.93 12.51 15.36
N ASP A 214 8.84 12.76 16.66
CA ASP A 214 9.40 11.85 17.67
C ASP A 214 8.90 10.40 17.44
N LYS A 215 9.86 9.47 17.37
CA LYS A 215 9.62 8.01 17.24
C LYS A 215 8.61 7.48 18.26
N ASN A 216 8.55 8.11 19.42
CA ASN A 216 7.70 7.72 20.54
C ASN A 216 6.40 8.51 20.57
N SER A 217 6.09 9.29 19.52
CA SER A 217 4.77 9.89 19.43
C SER A 217 3.71 8.77 19.29
N ALA A 218 2.56 8.98 19.91
CA ALA A 218 1.47 7.99 19.88
C ALA A 218 1.06 7.59 18.48
N ARG A 219 1.07 8.56 17.59
CA ARG A 219 0.72 8.34 16.19
C ARG A 219 1.71 7.40 15.51
N ASN A 220 3.02 7.63 15.70
CA ASN A 220 4.05 6.76 15.14
C ASN A 220 4.01 5.35 15.75
N ILE A 221 3.67 5.25 17.04
CA ILE A 221 3.46 3.95 17.69
C ILE A 221 2.22 3.25 17.10
N ALA A 222 1.12 3.98 16.86
CA ALA A 222 -0.07 3.41 16.23
C ALA A 222 0.18 2.95 14.79
N ALA A 223 0.91 3.73 13.99
CA ALA A 223 1.32 3.34 12.64
C ALA A 223 2.20 2.08 12.66
N GLN A 224 3.17 2.02 13.59
CA GLN A 224 4.00 0.84 13.78
C GLN A 224 3.18 -0.39 14.21
N ALA A 225 2.20 -0.20 15.10
CA ALA A 225 1.32 -1.28 15.55
C ALA A 225 0.49 -1.85 14.39
N LEU A 226 -0.09 -0.99 13.55
CA LEU A 226 -0.83 -1.41 12.35
C LEU A 226 0.05 -2.19 11.38
N ASP A 227 1.25 -1.69 11.12
CA ASP A 227 2.20 -2.35 10.23
C ASP A 227 2.63 -3.74 10.76
N LEU A 228 2.93 -3.83 12.06
CA LEU A 228 3.29 -5.10 12.68
C LEU A 228 2.13 -6.10 12.66
N CYS A 229 0.92 -5.65 12.98
CA CYS A 229 -0.28 -6.49 12.92
C CYS A 229 -0.52 -7.02 11.50
N ALA A 230 -0.39 -6.17 10.49
CA ALA A 230 -0.55 -6.57 9.10
C ALA A 230 0.52 -7.57 8.65
N LEU A 231 1.79 -7.33 9.02
CA LEU A 231 2.89 -8.25 8.68
C LEU A 231 2.69 -9.63 9.34
N HIS A 232 2.32 -9.64 10.62
CA HIS A 232 2.07 -10.87 11.36
C HIS A 232 0.88 -11.66 10.80
N GLN A 233 -0.21 -10.96 10.48
CA GLN A 233 -1.40 -11.58 9.88
C GLN A 233 -1.10 -12.29 8.56
N TYR A 234 -0.12 -11.79 7.80
CA TYR A 234 0.28 -12.37 6.51
C TYR A 234 1.53 -13.27 6.60
N GLY A 235 1.96 -13.66 7.80
CA GLY A 235 3.10 -14.57 7.99
C GLY A 235 4.45 -14.00 7.54
N LEU A 236 4.60 -12.67 7.55
CA LEU A 236 5.82 -11.96 7.16
C LEU A 236 6.70 -11.64 8.36
N ASP A 237 6.89 -12.62 9.24
CA ASP A 237 7.56 -12.49 10.52
C ASP A 237 9.05 -12.19 10.37
N ASP A 238 9.69 -12.67 9.32
CA ASP A 238 11.05 -12.38 8.93
C ASP A 238 11.29 -10.88 8.64
N ILE A 239 10.28 -10.21 8.11
CA ILE A 239 10.34 -8.76 7.87
C ILE A 239 10.21 -7.98 9.19
N ILE A 240 9.42 -8.49 10.14
CA ILE A 240 9.22 -7.84 11.43
C ILE A 240 10.55 -7.71 12.21
N GLU A 241 11.42 -8.70 12.11
CA GLU A 241 12.69 -8.74 12.84
C GLU A 241 13.62 -7.58 12.47
N ASN A 242 13.60 -7.17 11.20
CA ASN A 242 14.56 -6.22 10.63
C ASN A 242 13.95 -4.85 10.31
N ARG A 243 12.69 -4.62 10.68
CA ARG A 243 11.99 -3.39 10.27
C ARG A 243 12.22 -2.23 11.23
N ASN A 244 12.67 -1.10 10.69
CA ASN A 244 12.57 0.22 11.30
C ASN A 244 11.64 1.09 10.47
N VAL A 245 10.40 1.30 10.95
CA VAL A 245 9.34 2.02 10.22
C VAL A 245 9.73 3.46 9.92
N LEU A 246 10.41 4.13 10.84
CA LEU A 246 10.82 5.53 10.67
C LEU A 246 11.94 5.71 9.65
N GLU A 247 12.92 4.82 9.64
CA GLU A 247 13.97 4.83 8.61
C GLU A 247 13.36 4.66 7.23
N LYS A 248 12.39 3.75 7.08
CA LYS A 248 11.68 3.55 5.82
C LYS A 248 10.87 4.77 5.38
N SER A 249 10.27 5.52 6.31
CA SER A 249 9.56 6.76 5.99
C SER A 249 10.49 7.85 5.48
N GLU A 250 11.67 8.00 6.08
CA GLU A 250 12.71 8.91 5.61
C GLU A 250 13.24 8.52 4.23
N GLU A 251 13.49 7.22 4.01
CA GLU A 251 13.90 6.70 2.71
C GLU A 251 12.83 6.93 1.64
N LYS A 252 11.56 6.68 1.95
CA LYS A 252 10.43 6.97 1.06
C LYS A 252 10.35 8.45 0.72
N LEU A 253 10.48 9.33 1.70
CA LEU A 253 10.46 10.77 1.47
C LEU A 253 11.64 11.21 0.60
N LYS A 254 12.84 10.70 0.87
CA LYS A 254 14.05 10.97 0.08
C LYS A 254 13.88 10.47 -1.37
N PHE A 255 13.29 9.30 -1.55
CA PHE A 255 12.94 8.77 -2.87
C PHE A 255 11.95 9.69 -3.58
N LEU A 256 10.81 10.01 -2.95
CA LEU A 256 9.78 10.84 -3.54
C LEU A 256 10.30 12.24 -3.92
N ARG A 257 11.10 12.88 -3.06
CA ARG A 257 11.70 14.18 -3.38
C ARG A 257 12.56 14.12 -4.63
N LYS A 258 13.47 13.16 -4.71
CA LYS A 258 14.32 12.98 -5.89
C LYS A 258 13.52 12.63 -7.15
N PHE A 259 12.47 11.85 -6.98
CA PHE A 259 11.57 11.50 -8.07
C PHE A 259 10.85 12.73 -8.62
N TYR A 260 10.29 13.59 -7.74
CA TYR A 260 9.62 14.82 -8.14
C TYR A 260 10.60 15.86 -8.72
N GLU A 261 11.83 15.93 -8.20
CA GLU A 261 12.90 16.76 -8.78
C GLU A 261 13.20 16.34 -10.22
N PHE A 262 13.31 15.03 -10.46
CA PHE A 262 13.47 14.50 -11.82
C PHE A 262 12.27 14.86 -12.72
N LEU A 263 11.06 14.76 -12.21
CA LEU A 263 9.85 15.17 -12.92
C LEU A 263 9.78 16.69 -13.16
N ARG A 264 10.67 17.48 -12.55
CA ARG A 264 10.65 18.94 -12.54
C ARG A 264 9.37 19.54 -11.94
N VAL A 265 8.82 18.85 -10.96
CA VAL A 265 7.63 19.27 -10.20
C VAL A 265 8.05 19.50 -8.75
N LYS A 266 7.44 20.46 -8.08
CA LYS A 266 7.73 20.71 -6.66
C LYS A 266 7.28 19.52 -5.83
N ALA A 267 8.23 18.90 -5.13
CA ALA A 267 7.92 17.85 -4.16
C ALA A 267 7.33 18.45 -2.88
N PRO A 268 6.42 17.77 -2.21
CA PRO A 268 6.03 18.07 -0.85
C PRO A 268 7.22 18.05 0.13
N ASP A 269 7.12 18.83 1.20
CA ASP A 269 8.22 18.98 2.15
C ASP A 269 8.28 17.83 3.15
N LYS A 270 7.14 17.18 3.43
CA LYS A 270 7.00 16.10 4.42
C LYS A 270 6.28 14.90 3.83
N ILE A 271 6.49 13.71 4.42
CA ILE A 271 5.83 12.47 3.95
C ILE A 271 4.31 12.54 4.11
N GLU A 272 3.83 13.15 5.17
CA GLU A 272 2.40 13.36 5.42
C GLU A 272 1.72 14.27 4.38
N ASP A 273 2.46 15.10 3.68
CA ASP A 273 1.90 15.99 2.63
C ASP A 273 1.48 15.20 1.36
N PHE A 274 1.99 13.98 1.21
CA PHE A 274 1.51 13.07 0.17
C PHE A 274 0.18 12.41 0.54
N THR A 275 -0.21 12.48 1.82
CA THR A 275 -1.45 11.87 2.31
C THR A 275 -2.65 12.70 1.90
N VAL A 276 -3.71 12.03 1.46
CA VAL A 276 -4.97 12.69 1.06
C VAL A 276 -5.62 13.39 2.25
N TRP A 277 -5.77 12.68 3.36
CA TRP A 277 -6.32 13.21 4.60
C TRP A 277 -5.85 12.35 5.78
N LYS A 278 -5.59 12.99 6.91
CA LYS A 278 -5.11 12.35 8.13
C LYS A 278 -6.07 12.56 9.28
N ILE A 279 -6.14 11.60 10.18
CA ILE A 279 -6.96 11.67 11.38
C ILE A 279 -6.13 12.34 12.49
N GLU A 280 -6.74 13.27 13.22
CA GLU A 280 -6.16 13.77 14.46
C GLU A 280 -6.21 12.66 15.53
N PHE A 281 -5.06 12.42 16.15
CA PHE A 281 -4.88 11.35 17.12
C PHE A 281 -4.99 11.92 18.54
N ASP A 282 -5.91 11.40 19.34
CA ASP A 282 -6.20 11.85 20.71
C ASP A 282 -5.89 10.78 21.77
N SER A 283 -6.11 11.11 23.03
CA SER A 283 -5.82 10.21 24.16
C SER A 283 -6.66 8.93 24.16
N GLU A 284 -7.88 8.94 23.60
CA GLU A 284 -8.71 7.74 23.50
C GLU A 284 -8.12 6.74 22.50
N ASN A 285 -7.50 7.24 21.44
CA ASN A 285 -6.83 6.39 20.46
C ASN A 285 -5.62 5.65 21.08
N TYR A 286 -4.91 6.27 22.02
CA TYR A 286 -3.82 5.60 22.76
C TYR A 286 -4.27 4.37 23.53
N VAL A 287 -5.40 4.48 24.23
CA VAL A 287 -5.95 3.36 25.01
C VAL A 287 -6.26 2.17 24.11
N ASN A 288 -6.74 2.44 22.89
CA ASN A 288 -7.05 1.39 21.93
C ASN A 288 -5.77 0.78 21.33
N VAL A 289 -4.73 1.58 21.07
CA VAL A 289 -3.43 1.05 20.64
C VAL A 289 -2.86 0.10 21.68
N LEU A 290 -2.86 0.49 22.97
CA LEU A 290 -2.42 -0.37 24.07
C LEU A 290 -3.21 -1.68 24.14
N LYS A 291 -4.52 -1.60 23.97
CA LYS A 291 -5.38 -2.79 23.96
C LYS A 291 -5.06 -3.72 22.79
N VAL A 292 -4.91 -3.18 21.59
CA VAL A 292 -4.55 -3.97 20.39
C VAL A 292 -3.19 -4.63 20.57
N LEU A 293 -2.19 -3.89 21.04
CA LEU A 293 -0.85 -4.46 21.30
C LEU A 293 -0.93 -5.60 22.33
N GLN A 294 -1.73 -5.44 23.39
CA GLN A 294 -1.92 -6.49 24.39
C GLN A 294 -2.58 -7.74 23.80
N GLU A 295 -3.62 -7.56 22.98
CA GLU A 295 -4.30 -8.66 22.27
C GLU A 295 -3.33 -9.42 21.34
N GLU A 296 -2.46 -8.72 20.60
CA GLU A 296 -1.49 -9.36 19.72
C GLU A 296 -0.38 -10.09 20.50
N ILE A 297 0.08 -9.55 21.63
CA ILE A 297 1.02 -10.23 22.54
C ILE A 297 0.44 -11.56 23.04
N GLU A 298 -0.86 -11.61 23.34
CA GLU A 298 -1.55 -12.80 23.82
C GLU A 298 -1.86 -13.83 22.73
N ARG A 299 -1.98 -13.37 21.47
CA ARG A 299 -2.34 -14.21 20.32
C ARG A 299 -1.16 -14.86 19.63
N THR A 300 0.01 -14.23 19.70
CA THR A 300 1.19 -14.72 18.96
C THR A 300 1.95 -15.78 19.73
N ASP A 301 2.24 -16.89 19.08
CA ASP A 301 3.10 -17.96 19.60
C ASP A 301 4.60 -17.71 19.29
N SER A 302 4.91 -16.69 18.47
CA SER A 302 6.29 -16.32 18.14
C SER A 302 6.92 -15.44 19.23
N PRO A 303 7.97 -15.89 19.93
CA PRO A 303 8.65 -15.10 20.95
C PRO A 303 9.27 -13.81 20.41
N ILE A 304 9.67 -13.81 19.14
CA ILE A 304 10.31 -12.66 18.49
C ILE A 304 9.27 -11.58 18.25
N ILE A 305 8.12 -11.94 17.68
CA ILE A 305 7.00 -11.04 17.42
C ILE A 305 6.44 -10.51 18.73
N GLN A 306 6.25 -11.40 19.70
CA GLN A 306 5.80 -11.02 21.04
C GLN A 306 6.70 -9.94 21.65
N LYS A 307 8.02 -10.12 21.54
CA LYS A 307 9.01 -9.13 22.01
C LYS A 307 8.84 -7.78 21.32
N LYS A 308 8.62 -7.76 20.00
CA LYS A 308 8.42 -6.50 19.25
C LYS A 308 7.14 -5.77 19.68
N PHE A 309 6.07 -6.48 19.91
CA PHE A 309 4.84 -5.88 20.46
C PHE A 309 5.02 -5.33 21.87
N ILE A 310 5.77 -6.05 22.73
CA ILE A 310 6.12 -5.58 24.08
C ILE A 310 6.97 -4.31 23.99
N GLU A 311 8.04 -4.30 23.19
CA GLU A 311 8.91 -3.14 22.99
C GLU A 311 8.13 -1.91 22.50
N LEU A 312 7.11 -2.12 21.67
CA LEU A 312 6.25 -1.04 21.18
C LEU A 312 5.29 -0.56 22.26
N LYS A 313 4.70 -1.47 23.04
CA LYS A 313 3.83 -1.16 24.18
C LYS A 313 4.54 -0.37 25.27
N ASP A 314 5.80 -0.70 25.56
CA ASP A 314 6.60 -0.04 26.60
C ASP A 314 7.02 1.40 26.24
N LYS A 315 6.78 1.84 24.99
CA LYS A 315 7.00 3.21 24.53
C LYS A 315 5.80 4.15 24.79
N ILE A 316 4.63 3.59 25.06
CA ILE A 316 3.40 4.32 25.38
C ILE A 316 3.32 4.59 26.89
#